data_87d6303a464d58bc5233703cbe11e941
#
_entry.id   87d6303a464d58bc5233703cbe11e941
#
_cell.length_a   1.000
_cell.length_b   1.000
_cell.length_c   1.000
_cell.angle_alpha   90.00
_cell.angle_beta   90.00
_cell.angle_gamma   90.00
#
_symmetry.space_group_name_H-M   'P 1'
#
loop_
_entity.id
_entity.type
_entity.pdbx_description
1 polymer ?
#
loop_
_entity_poly.entity_id
_entity_poly.type
_entity_poly.pdbx_seq_one_letter_code
_entity_poly.pdbx_strand_id
1 'polypeptide(L)'
;EGRTDVIFAARQSHVNFDWTPLYNDIMYAILPEDYPTGGRDSFPIEEFDGKEFLMPYGRFDIDVNAALSPKGVRPQIRPCHVDDETVIRMVSKGLGVSMMTEIMMRGRTQGVQTLPVTPRAGRELGMGMPLRKNMPEEVLRLRDCVLDFIHEL
;
A
#
# COMPACT_ATOMS: atom_id res chain seq x y z
N GLU A 1 -12.63 16.96 -16.59
CA GLU A 1 -13.38 18.09 -16.02
C GLU A 1 -14.84 17.66 -15.78
N GLY A 2 -15.22 17.39 -14.50
CA GLY A 2 -16.60 17.12 -14.11
C GLY A 2 -17.20 15.78 -14.59
N ARG A 3 -16.39 14.78 -14.86
CA ARG A 3 -16.83 13.46 -15.37
C ARG A 3 -17.02 12.40 -14.31
N THR A 4 -16.62 12.70 -13.07
CA THR A 4 -16.67 11.77 -11.96
C THR A 4 -17.16 12.49 -10.71
N ASP A 5 -18.16 11.94 -10.04
CA ASP A 5 -18.74 12.50 -8.83
C ASP A 5 -18.14 11.88 -7.55
N VAL A 6 -17.63 10.65 -7.64
CA VAL A 6 -16.98 9.93 -6.53
C VAL A 6 -15.74 9.20 -7.05
N ILE A 7 -14.68 9.21 -6.26
CA ILE A 7 -13.48 8.38 -6.47
C ILE A 7 -13.15 7.60 -5.20
N PHE A 8 -12.66 6.38 -5.36
CA PHE A 8 -11.99 5.62 -4.31
C PHE A 8 -10.51 5.55 -4.64
N ALA A 9 -9.67 6.06 -3.76
CA ALA A 9 -8.25 6.19 -4.04
C ALA A 9 -7.41 6.25 -2.75
N ALA A 10 -6.08 6.18 -2.90
CA ALA A 10 -5.17 6.61 -1.86
C ALA A 10 -5.14 8.15 -1.80
N ARG A 11 -5.14 8.70 -0.59
CA ARG A 11 -5.10 10.15 -0.37
C ARG A 11 -3.85 10.75 -0.97
N GLN A 12 -4.03 11.83 -1.72
CA GLN A 12 -2.94 12.59 -2.30
C GLN A 12 -2.98 14.04 -1.77
N SER A 13 -1.87 14.53 -1.23
CA SER A 13 -1.77 15.83 -0.58
C SER A 13 -2.00 17.03 -1.50
N HIS A 14 -1.82 16.85 -2.82
CA HIS A 14 -1.96 17.92 -3.81
C HIS A 14 -3.36 18.01 -4.44
N VAL A 15 -4.28 17.14 -4.05
CA VAL A 15 -5.64 17.11 -4.60
C VAL A 15 -6.63 17.54 -3.52
N ASN A 16 -7.44 18.55 -3.83
CA ASN A 16 -8.43 19.10 -2.91
C ASN A 16 -9.81 18.50 -3.20
N PHE A 17 -10.16 17.47 -2.45
CA PHE A 17 -11.47 16.83 -2.44
C PHE A 17 -12.13 16.97 -1.07
N ASP A 18 -13.45 16.88 -1.02
CA ASP A 18 -14.16 16.47 0.19
C ASP A 18 -13.82 15.00 0.43
N TRP A 19 -12.97 14.75 1.42
CA TRP A 19 -12.33 13.47 1.63
C TRP A 19 -12.89 12.75 2.84
N THR A 20 -13.36 11.53 2.63
CA THR A 20 -13.81 10.62 3.69
C THR A 20 -12.81 9.46 3.79
N PRO A 21 -12.04 9.36 4.88
CA PRO A 21 -11.13 8.24 5.10
C PRO A 21 -11.93 6.95 5.36
N LEU A 22 -11.50 5.83 4.77
CA LEU A 22 -12.17 4.54 4.90
C LEU A 22 -11.26 3.46 5.51
N TYR A 23 -9.97 3.46 5.13
CA TYR A 23 -9.05 2.40 5.54
C TYR A 23 -7.60 2.88 5.56
N ASN A 24 -6.84 2.45 6.58
CA ASN A 24 -5.39 2.64 6.63
C ASN A 24 -4.68 1.38 6.16
N ASP A 25 -4.23 1.39 4.91
CA ASP A 25 -3.56 0.28 4.25
C ASP A 25 -2.07 0.30 4.58
N ILE A 26 -1.67 -0.45 5.60
CA ILE A 26 -0.30 -0.46 6.13
C ILE A 26 0.65 -1.28 5.25
N MET A 27 1.93 -0.91 5.25
CA MET A 27 2.98 -1.58 4.49
C MET A 27 3.64 -2.69 5.30
N TYR A 28 3.93 -3.79 4.60
CA TYR A 28 4.63 -4.95 5.10
C TYR A 28 5.89 -5.24 4.28
N ALA A 29 6.94 -5.66 4.94
CA ALA A 29 8.05 -6.34 4.29
C ALA A 29 7.58 -7.71 3.80
N ILE A 30 7.95 -8.06 2.57
CA ILE A 30 7.76 -9.38 1.98
C ILE A 30 9.14 -10.03 1.89
N LEU A 31 9.32 -11.09 2.63
CA LEU A 31 10.63 -11.73 2.85
C LEU A 31 10.55 -13.22 2.48
N PRO A 32 11.64 -13.84 2.01
CA PRO A 32 11.70 -15.30 1.87
C PRO A 32 11.29 -16.01 3.18
N GLU A 33 10.75 -17.22 3.08
CA GLU A 33 10.26 -17.97 4.23
C GLU A 33 11.36 -18.24 5.27
N ASP A 34 12.59 -18.42 4.83
CA ASP A 34 13.78 -18.68 5.64
C ASP A 34 14.56 -17.42 6.04
N TYR A 35 14.01 -16.22 5.76
CA TYR A 35 14.68 -14.97 6.12
C TYR A 35 14.84 -14.86 7.65
N PRO A 36 16.06 -14.53 8.16
CA PRO A 36 16.35 -14.52 9.58
C PRO A 36 15.72 -13.29 10.29
N THR A 37 14.44 -13.38 10.61
CA THR A 37 13.72 -12.31 11.31
C THR A 37 13.97 -12.30 12.82
N GLY A 38 14.50 -13.38 13.40
CA GLY A 38 14.74 -13.50 14.84
C GLY A 38 13.47 -13.49 15.70
N GLY A 39 12.30 -13.82 15.10
CA GLY A 39 11.01 -13.83 15.81
C GLY A 39 10.44 -12.43 16.10
N ARG A 40 10.87 -11.41 15.37
CA ARG A 40 10.39 -10.02 15.51
C ARG A 40 8.97 -9.87 14.99
N ASP A 41 8.22 -8.95 15.60
CA ASP A 41 6.84 -8.60 15.21
C ASP A 41 6.78 -7.49 14.14
N SER A 42 7.93 -6.90 13.78
CA SER A 42 8.03 -5.84 12.78
C SER A 42 9.39 -5.86 12.09
N PHE A 43 9.46 -5.29 10.89
CA PHE A 43 10.67 -5.22 10.07
C PHE A 43 11.19 -3.78 10.01
N PRO A 44 12.40 -3.48 10.53
CA PRO A 44 13.01 -2.17 10.40
C PRO A 44 13.22 -1.80 8.93
N ILE A 45 12.73 -0.66 8.53
CA ILE A 45 12.83 -0.16 7.16
C ILE A 45 14.29 -0.03 6.70
N GLU A 46 15.17 0.26 7.63
CA GLU A 46 16.62 0.39 7.43
C GLU A 46 17.27 -0.92 6.94
N GLU A 47 16.67 -2.06 7.23
CA GLU A 47 17.19 -3.37 6.79
C GLU A 47 16.97 -3.63 5.29
N PHE A 48 16.20 -2.82 4.59
CA PHE A 48 16.16 -2.85 3.13
C PHE A 48 17.42 -2.27 2.47
N ASP A 49 18.25 -1.52 3.21
CA ASP A 49 19.42 -0.88 2.64
C ASP A 49 20.37 -1.90 1.98
N GLY A 50 20.74 -1.65 0.74
CA GLY A 50 21.59 -2.52 -0.06
C GLY A 50 21.02 -3.89 -0.44
N LYS A 51 19.77 -4.22 -0.06
CA LYS A 51 19.14 -5.51 -0.43
C LYS A 51 18.64 -5.48 -1.89
N GLU A 52 18.69 -6.66 -2.53
CA GLU A 52 17.96 -6.89 -3.78
C GLU A 52 16.48 -6.69 -3.54
N PHE A 53 15.91 -5.62 -4.10
CA PHE A 53 14.53 -5.21 -3.86
C PHE A 53 13.70 -5.34 -5.13
N LEU A 54 12.74 -6.24 -5.13
CA LEU A 54 11.82 -6.46 -6.23
C LEU A 54 10.72 -5.40 -6.16
N MET A 55 10.77 -4.43 -7.07
CA MET A 55 9.80 -3.34 -7.16
C MET A 55 8.69 -3.71 -8.13
N PRO A 56 7.44 -3.90 -7.66
CA PRO A 56 6.30 -4.11 -8.56
C PRO A 56 6.13 -2.94 -9.52
N TYR A 57 5.69 -3.23 -10.75
CA TYR A 57 5.43 -2.21 -11.74
C TYR A 57 4.14 -1.42 -11.41
N GLY A 58 4.18 -0.12 -11.62
CA GLY A 58 3.04 0.76 -11.41
C GLY A 58 3.36 1.92 -10.47
N ARG A 59 2.34 2.62 -9.97
CA ARG A 59 2.47 3.78 -9.06
C ARG A 59 2.95 3.41 -7.64
N PHE A 60 3.30 2.17 -7.42
CA PHE A 60 3.71 1.63 -6.13
C PHE A 60 5.08 2.13 -5.67
N ASP A 61 5.92 2.51 -6.63
CA ASP A 61 7.19 3.18 -6.40
C ASP A 61 7.04 4.46 -5.56
N ILE A 62 5.91 5.16 -5.69
CA ILE A 62 5.63 6.39 -4.91
C ILE A 62 5.52 6.06 -3.42
N ASP A 63 4.71 5.05 -3.06
CA ASP A 63 4.47 4.68 -1.66
C ASP A 63 5.74 4.07 -1.03
N VAL A 64 6.45 3.20 -1.76
CA VAL A 64 7.73 2.62 -1.33
C VAL A 64 8.78 3.71 -1.15
N ASN A 65 8.93 4.61 -2.11
CA ASN A 65 9.90 5.70 -2.01
C ASN A 65 9.53 6.67 -0.87
N ALA A 66 8.25 6.95 -0.65
CA ALA A 66 7.81 7.77 0.48
C ALA A 66 8.17 7.15 1.84
N ALA A 67 8.21 5.82 1.93
CA ALA A 67 8.62 5.10 3.13
C ALA A 67 10.14 5.07 3.31
N LEU A 68 10.90 4.80 2.24
CA LEU A 68 12.36 4.56 2.30
C LEU A 68 13.19 5.85 2.29
N SER A 69 12.82 6.84 1.43
CA SER A 69 13.64 8.03 1.17
C SER A 69 13.89 8.90 2.40
N PRO A 70 12.90 9.14 3.31
CA PRO A 70 13.13 9.95 4.50
C PRO A 70 14.15 9.37 5.46
N LYS A 71 14.40 8.06 5.35
CA LYS A 71 15.37 7.30 6.15
C LYS A 71 16.73 7.13 5.47
N GLY A 72 16.87 7.62 4.26
CA GLY A 72 18.10 7.46 3.48
C GLY A 72 18.37 6.03 3.02
N VAL A 73 17.37 5.16 3.09
CA VAL A 73 17.47 3.73 2.71
C VAL A 73 17.53 3.61 1.19
N ARG A 74 18.53 2.87 0.70
CA ARG A 74 18.81 2.71 -0.73
C ARG A 74 18.94 1.23 -1.10
N PRO A 75 17.85 0.52 -1.31
CA PRO A 75 17.90 -0.85 -1.78
C PRO A 75 18.40 -0.91 -3.25
N GLN A 76 18.87 -2.07 -3.65
CA GLN A 76 19.17 -2.36 -5.05
C GLN A 76 17.87 -2.69 -5.79
N ILE A 77 17.25 -1.67 -6.37
CA ILE A 77 15.93 -1.79 -6.98
C ILE A 77 16.01 -2.57 -8.29
N ARG A 78 15.26 -3.66 -8.35
CA ARG A 78 14.98 -4.44 -9.56
C ARG A 78 13.52 -4.21 -9.97
N PRO A 79 13.25 -3.40 -11.01
CA PRO A 79 11.90 -3.20 -11.52
C PRO A 79 11.34 -4.51 -12.08
N CYS A 80 10.14 -4.89 -11.64
CA CYS A 80 9.45 -6.09 -12.07
C CYS A 80 8.18 -5.72 -12.83
N HIS A 81 8.17 -5.95 -14.16
CA HIS A 81 7.00 -5.68 -15.02
C HIS A 81 6.00 -6.85 -14.97
N VAL A 82 5.64 -7.27 -13.76
CA VAL A 82 4.72 -8.36 -13.46
C VAL A 82 3.76 -7.93 -12.36
N ASP A 83 2.72 -8.72 -12.12
CA ASP A 83 1.77 -8.47 -11.05
C ASP A 83 2.33 -8.76 -9.65
N ASP A 84 1.62 -8.33 -8.63
CA ASP A 84 2.03 -8.44 -7.23
C ASP A 84 2.20 -9.90 -6.79
N GLU A 85 1.32 -10.80 -7.25
CA GLU A 85 1.40 -12.22 -6.94
C GLU A 85 2.69 -12.84 -7.49
N THR A 86 3.06 -12.48 -8.71
CA THR A 86 4.31 -12.92 -9.31
C THR A 86 5.53 -12.40 -8.54
N VAL A 87 5.51 -11.13 -8.07
CA VAL A 87 6.58 -10.61 -7.22
C VAL A 87 6.68 -11.39 -5.90
N ILE A 88 5.55 -11.69 -5.24
CA ILE A 88 5.54 -12.50 -4.02
C ILE A 88 6.14 -13.90 -4.29
N ARG A 89 5.78 -14.52 -5.40
CA ARG A 89 6.38 -15.81 -5.82
C ARG A 89 7.88 -15.72 -6.11
N MET A 90 8.36 -14.60 -6.68
CA MET A 90 9.80 -14.36 -6.86
C MET A 90 10.50 -14.24 -5.50
N VAL A 91 9.93 -13.52 -4.55
CA VAL A 91 10.44 -13.44 -3.16
C VAL A 91 10.48 -14.84 -2.53
N SER A 92 9.42 -15.65 -2.65
CA SER A 92 9.38 -17.00 -2.09
C SER A 92 10.47 -17.94 -2.67
N LYS A 93 11.07 -17.56 -3.80
CA LYS A 93 12.21 -18.27 -4.40
C LYS A 93 13.57 -17.64 -4.09
N GLY A 94 13.60 -16.69 -3.13
CA GLY A 94 14.85 -16.07 -2.69
C GLY A 94 15.47 -15.09 -3.69
N LEU A 95 14.69 -14.59 -4.67
CA LEU A 95 15.21 -13.67 -5.70
C LEU A 95 15.40 -12.23 -5.18
N GLY A 96 15.01 -11.96 -3.95
CA GLY A 96 15.11 -10.67 -3.28
C GLY A 96 14.03 -10.49 -2.21
N VAL A 97 13.88 -9.28 -1.75
CA VAL A 97 12.83 -8.85 -0.82
C VAL A 97 11.90 -7.85 -1.52
N SER A 98 10.73 -7.58 -0.94
CA SER A 98 9.83 -6.55 -1.46
C SER A 98 9.10 -5.87 -0.30
N MET A 99 8.30 -4.86 -0.61
CA MET A 99 7.40 -4.21 0.32
C MET A 99 6.08 -3.94 -0.37
N MET A 100 4.97 -4.33 0.27
CA MET A 100 3.62 -4.17 -0.26
C MET A 100 2.66 -3.76 0.84
N THR A 101 1.52 -3.18 0.48
CA THR A 101 0.47 -2.92 1.44
C THR A 101 -0.35 -4.18 1.73
N GLU A 102 -1.01 -4.19 2.88
CA GLU A 102 -1.83 -5.32 3.34
C GLU A 102 -2.84 -5.78 2.29
N ILE A 103 -3.58 -4.85 1.69
CA ILE A 103 -4.60 -5.17 0.68
C ILE A 103 -4.00 -5.90 -0.54
N MET A 104 -2.81 -5.48 -0.99
CA MET A 104 -2.17 -6.07 -2.16
C MET A 104 -1.73 -7.51 -1.94
N MET A 105 -1.32 -7.86 -0.72
CA MET A 105 -0.82 -9.21 -0.41
C MET A 105 -1.89 -10.13 0.18
N ARG A 106 -3.09 -9.64 0.49
CA ARG A 106 -4.15 -10.40 1.16
C ARG A 106 -4.47 -11.70 0.41
N GLY A 107 -4.35 -12.84 1.11
CA GLY A 107 -4.59 -14.18 0.54
C GLY A 107 -3.49 -14.71 -0.36
N ARG A 108 -2.32 -14.04 -0.46
CA ARG A 108 -1.24 -14.39 -1.40
C ARG A 108 0.12 -14.62 -0.73
N THR A 109 0.17 -14.81 0.58
CA THR A 109 1.41 -14.86 1.38
C THR A 109 2.02 -16.25 1.50
N GLN A 110 1.70 -17.19 0.61
CA GLN A 110 2.27 -18.54 0.65
C GLN A 110 3.78 -18.53 0.32
N GLY A 111 4.58 -19.17 1.19
CA GLY A 111 6.03 -19.32 1.01
C GLY A 111 6.83 -18.05 1.25
N VAL A 112 6.25 -17.06 1.92
CA VAL A 112 6.93 -15.83 2.35
C VAL A 112 6.59 -15.50 3.80
N GLN A 113 7.50 -14.80 4.47
CA GLN A 113 7.22 -14.11 5.73
C GLN A 113 6.76 -12.70 5.42
N THR A 114 5.79 -12.21 6.20
CA THR A 114 5.31 -10.83 6.10
C THR A 114 5.35 -10.17 7.47
N LEU A 115 6.00 -9.04 7.58
CA LEU A 115 6.11 -8.27 8.82
C LEU A 115 5.75 -6.81 8.55
N PRO A 116 4.93 -6.18 9.39
CA PRO A 116 4.68 -4.75 9.26
C PRO A 116 6.01 -4.00 9.37
N VAL A 117 6.21 -2.99 8.53
CA VAL A 117 7.46 -2.21 8.59
C VAL A 117 7.48 -1.25 9.78
N THR A 118 8.67 -0.97 10.30
CA THR A 118 8.87 0.01 11.37
C THR A 118 9.97 1.01 10.99
N PRO A 119 9.75 2.34 11.11
CA PRO A 119 8.50 2.96 11.55
C PRO A 119 7.33 2.63 10.63
N ARG A 120 6.11 2.66 11.19
CA ARG A 120 4.90 2.32 10.44
C ARG A 120 4.77 3.22 9.20
N ALA A 121 4.64 2.60 8.05
CA ALA A 121 4.38 3.25 6.78
C ALA A 121 3.09 2.67 6.16
N GLY A 122 2.48 3.41 5.25
CA GLY A 122 1.24 3.00 4.59
C GLY A 122 0.57 4.16 3.89
N ARG A 123 -0.65 3.93 3.45
CA ARG A 123 -1.48 4.93 2.78
C ARG A 123 -2.89 4.94 3.34
N GLU A 124 -3.49 6.11 3.39
CA GLU A 124 -4.90 6.26 3.72
C GLU A 124 -5.72 6.07 2.44
N LEU A 125 -6.57 5.06 2.43
CA LEU A 125 -7.57 4.86 1.38
C LEU A 125 -8.86 5.52 1.80
N GLY A 126 -9.54 6.14 0.85
CA GLY A 126 -10.78 6.84 1.13
C GLY A 126 -11.60 7.12 -0.10
N MET A 127 -12.70 7.77 0.15
CA MET A 127 -13.62 8.27 -0.85
C MET A 127 -13.44 9.78 -0.99
N GLY A 128 -13.17 10.23 -2.21
CA GLY A 128 -13.05 11.64 -2.57
C GLY A 128 -14.24 12.09 -3.39
N MET A 129 -14.79 13.24 -3.04
CA MET A 129 -15.84 13.90 -3.79
C MET A 129 -15.40 15.31 -4.20
N PRO A 130 -15.83 15.85 -5.34
CA PRO A 130 -15.54 17.23 -5.72
C PRO A 130 -16.10 18.21 -4.68
N LEU A 131 -15.36 19.28 -4.38
CA LEU A 131 -15.85 20.38 -3.54
C LEU A 131 -16.95 21.14 -4.29
N ARG A 132 -18.19 20.75 -4.09
CA ARG A 132 -19.38 21.40 -4.67
C ARG A 132 -20.31 21.89 -3.57
N LYS A 133 -20.91 23.07 -3.75
CA LYS A 133 -21.93 23.60 -2.81
C LYS A 133 -23.19 22.72 -2.75
N ASN A 134 -23.56 22.11 -3.87
CA ASN A 134 -24.74 21.25 -3.99
C ASN A 134 -24.31 19.92 -4.58
N MET A 135 -24.20 18.90 -3.74
CA MET A 135 -23.93 17.53 -4.19
C MET A 135 -25.26 16.86 -4.54
N PRO A 136 -25.32 16.08 -5.64
CA PRO A 136 -26.51 15.29 -5.96
C PRO A 136 -26.88 14.35 -4.80
N GLU A 137 -28.18 14.16 -4.57
CA GLU A 137 -28.67 13.33 -3.46
C GLU A 137 -28.19 11.88 -3.57
N GLU A 138 -28.08 11.37 -4.79
CA GLU A 138 -27.59 10.03 -5.09
C GLU A 138 -26.13 9.83 -4.63
N VAL A 139 -25.30 10.86 -4.75
CA VAL A 139 -23.90 10.84 -4.31
C VAL A 139 -23.81 10.82 -2.79
N LEU A 140 -24.66 11.59 -2.11
CA LEU A 140 -24.75 11.60 -0.66
C LEU A 140 -25.25 10.25 -0.12
N ARG A 141 -26.24 9.64 -0.76
CA ARG A 141 -26.73 8.29 -0.43
C ARG A 141 -25.64 7.23 -0.62
N LEU A 142 -24.87 7.33 -1.71
CA LEU A 142 -23.74 6.41 -1.92
C LEU A 142 -22.70 6.54 -0.79
N ARG A 143 -22.35 7.77 -0.40
CA ARG A 143 -21.42 8.02 0.71
C ARG A 143 -21.92 7.35 1.99
N ASP A 144 -23.18 7.59 2.34
CA ASP A 144 -23.76 7.07 3.57
C ASP A 144 -23.79 5.54 3.56
N CYS A 145 -24.17 4.94 2.44
CA CYS A 145 -24.13 3.48 2.24
C CYS A 145 -22.72 2.90 2.39
N VAL A 146 -21.70 3.59 1.87
CA VAL A 146 -20.30 3.16 2.01
C VAL A 146 -19.85 3.23 3.47
N LEU A 147 -20.22 4.29 4.19
CA LEU A 147 -19.87 4.43 5.60
C LEU A 147 -20.54 3.36 6.46
N ASP A 148 -21.82 3.09 6.23
CA ASP A 148 -22.54 2.03 6.93
C ASP A 148 -21.87 0.66 6.70
N PHE A 149 -21.53 0.35 5.45
CA PHE A 149 -20.85 -0.91 5.10
C PHE A 149 -19.48 -1.05 5.78
N ILE A 150 -18.69 0.01 5.85
CA ILE A 150 -17.35 -0.02 6.49
C ILE A 150 -17.47 -0.17 8.02
N HIS A 151 -18.53 0.36 8.64
CA HIS A 151 -18.77 0.19 10.07
C HIS A 151 -19.21 -1.22 10.46
N GLU A 152 -19.72 -2.01 9.50
CA GLU A 152 -20.14 -3.40 9.72
C GLU A 152 -18.99 -4.42 9.54
N LEU A 153 -17.83 -3.99 9.02
CA LEU A 153 -16.64 -4.84 8.81
C LEU A 153 -15.69 -4.82 10.03
#